data_b607cfd71596cd0b04c73df1ce8f8f38
#
_entry.id   b607cfd71596cd0b04c73df1ce8f8f38
#
_cell.length_a   1.000
_cell.length_b   1.000
_cell.length_c   1.000
_cell.angle_alpha   90.00
_cell.angle_beta   90.00
_cell.angle_gamma   90.00
#
_symmetry.space_group_name_H-M   'P 1'
#
loop_
_entity.id
_entity.type
_entity.pdbx_description
1 polymer ?
#
loop_
_entity_poly.entity_id
_entity_poly.type
_entity_poly.pdbx_seq_one_letter_code
_entity_poly.pdbx_strand_id
1 'polypeptide(L)'
;CISSAASDVYKRQLNVLCSRGDNVLVHSPTYSGFTSCLTNAGYSIVLSPLVQDEQGIWRMDFEDMEKKIVANHIHTALFCSPHNPTGRVWERWELEKAMEIFQRHGVYVISDEIWSDIIRPGQKHIPTQMVNSYAKEHTVALYAPSKTFNLAGLIGSYHIIYSKWLRDRVDKESSLCHYNEINAVSYTHLTLPTICS
;
A
#
# COMPACT_ATOMS: atom_id res chain seq x y z
N CYS A 1 17.66 0.99 9.39
CA CYS A 1 17.49 2.22 8.62
C CYS A 1 16.15 2.19 7.92
N ILE A 2 15.27 3.07 8.33
CA ILE A 2 14.03 3.34 7.60
C ILE A 2 14.46 4.09 6.34
N SER A 3 14.26 3.50 5.19
CA SER A 3 14.45 4.19 3.93
C SER A 3 13.42 5.32 3.88
N SER A 4 13.85 6.56 3.85
CA SER A 4 12.99 7.73 3.64
C SER A 4 12.15 7.62 2.38
N ALA A 5 12.56 6.80 1.42
CA ALA A 5 11.84 6.52 0.20
C ALA A 5 10.50 5.81 0.38
N ALA A 6 10.35 4.93 1.38
CA ALA A 6 9.07 4.25 1.59
C ALA A 6 7.98 5.21 2.07
N SER A 7 8.31 6.14 2.98
CA SER A 7 7.35 7.14 3.47
C SER A 7 6.95 8.14 2.38
N ASP A 8 7.83 8.46 1.45
CA ASP A 8 7.53 9.39 0.36
C ASP A 8 6.66 8.76 -0.73
N VAL A 9 6.73 7.44 -0.89
CA VAL A 9 5.89 6.71 -1.87
C VAL A 9 4.42 6.81 -1.49
N TYR A 10 4.05 6.53 -0.23
CA TYR A 10 2.63 6.62 0.22
C TYR A 10 2.11 8.04 0.18
N LYS A 11 2.95 9.02 0.45
CA LYS A 11 2.58 10.44 0.55
C LYS A 11 1.98 10.97 -0.75
N ARG A 12 2.53 10.58 -1.90
CA ARG A 12 2.01 11.00 -3.22
C ARG A 12 0.58 10.52 -3.45
N GLN A 13 0.33 9.24 -3.19
CA GLN A 13 -0.99 8.65 -3.37
C GLN A 13 -2.00 9.27 -2.39
N LEU A 14 -1.57 9.49 -1.16
CA LEU A 14 -2.39 10.18 -0.15
C LEU A 14 -2.72 11.62 -0.57
N ASN A 15 -1.75 12.38 -1.06
CA ASN A 15 -2.00 13.75 -1.55
C ASN A 15 -2.99 13.81 -2.72
N VAL A 16 -3.06 12.76 -3.52
CA VAL A 16 -4.02 12.65 -4.64
C VAL A 16 -5.41 12.24 -4.17
N LEU A 17 -5.49 11.38 -3.16
CA LEU A 17 -6.72 10.75 -2.70
C LEU A 17 -7.33 11.41 -1.47
N CYS A 18 -6.56 12.18 -0.70
CA CYS A 18 -6.97 12.74 0.57
C CYS A 18 -6.64 14.23 0.66
N SER A 19 -7.40 14.94 1.46
CA SER A 19 -7.10 16.27 1.97
C SER A 19 -6.52 16.17 3.39
N ARG A 20 -5.74 17.17 3.82
CA ARG A 20 -5.23 17.22 5.20
C ARG A 20 -6.39 17.16 6.19
N GLY A 21 -6.25 16.32 7.20
CA GLY A 21 -7.28 16.07 8.21
C GLY A 21 -8.21 14.90 7.87
N ASP A 22 -8.18 14.39 6.64
CA ASP A 22 -8.99 13.23 6.28
C ASP A 22 -8.59 11.98 7.07
N ASN A 23 -9.58 11.12 7.28
CA ASN A 23 -9.42 9.85 7.96
C ASN A 23 -8.96 8.77 6.97
N VAL A 24 -7.90 8.06 7.31
CA VAL A 24 -7.37 6.93 6.52
C VAL A 24 -7.50 5.65 7.33
N LEU A 25 -8.12 4.62 6.75
CA LEU A 25 -8.23 3.30 7.36
C LEU A 25 -6.90 2.56 7.30
N VAL A 26 -6.50 1.97 8.43
CA VAL A 26 -5.32 1.11 8.53
C VAL A 26 -5.64 -0.06 9.44
N HIS A 27 -5.26 -1.29 9.06
CA HIS A 27 -5.38 -2.43 9.96
C HIS A 27 -4.33 -2.38 11.08
N SER A 28 -4.68 -2.84 12.29
CA SER A 28 -3.72 -2.96 13.40
C SER A 28 -3.60 -4.41 13.90
N PRO A 29 -2.40 -4.87 14.32
CA PRO A 29 -1.12 -4.12 14.33
C PRO A 29 -0.69 -3.70 12.92
N THR A 30 0.09 -2.64 12.79
CA THR A 30 0.51 -2.12 11.49
C THR A 30 2.00 -1.81 11.44
N TYR A 31 2.51 -1.64 10.23
CA TYR A 31 3.87 -1.14 10.02
C TYR A 31 4.00 0.31 10.51
N SER A 32 5.01 0.56 11.37
CA SER A 32 5.23 1.88 11.98
C SER A 32 5.47 3.00 10.96
N GLY A 33 5.96 2.66 9.76
CA GLY A 33 6.11 3.61 8.67
C GLY A 33 4.79 4.17 8.17
N PHE A 34 3.68 3.43 8.25
CA PHE A 34 2.36 3.94 7.89
C PHE A 34 1.90 5.01 8.87
N THR A 35 1.97 4.72 10.17
CA THR A 35 1.56 5.68 11.19
C THR A 35 2.38 6.95 11.14
N SER A 36 3.70 6.83 11.02
CA SER A 36 4.59 7.98 10.89
C SER A 36 4.30 8.82 9.64
N CYS A 37 4.10 8.16 8.49
CA CYS A 37 3.80 8.85 7.23
C CYS A 37 2.49 9.61 7.30
N LEU A 38 1.41 8.96 7.77
CA LEU A 38 0.08 9.56 7.88
C LEU A 38 0.10 10.74 8.84
N THR A 39 0.64 10.57 10.05
CA THR A 39 0.70 11.62 11.07
C THR A 39 1.52 12.83 10.61
N ASN A 40 2.71 12.58 10.03
CA ASN A 40 3.59 13.67 9.56
C ASN A 40 3.00 14.42 8.37
N ALA A 41 2.16 13.77 7.57
CA ALA A 41 1.47 14.40 6.45
C ALA A 41 0.17 15.11 6.85
N GLY A 42 -0.25 14.98 8.12
CA GLY A 42 -1.43 15.64 8.67
C GLY A 42 -2.75 14.91 8.38
N TYR A 43 -2.70 13.59 8.19
CA TYR A 43 -3.88 12.73 8.09
C TYR A 43 -4.22 12.10 9.42
N SER A 44 -5.50 11.81 9.63
CA SER A 44 -6.01 11.09 10.79
C SER A 44 -6.03 9.58 10.52
N ILE A 45 -5.62 8.79 11.52
CA ILE A 45 -5.56 7.33 11.39
C ILE A 45 -6.75 6.70 12.09
N VAL A 46 -7.52 5.90 11.37
CA VAL A 46 -8.57 5.06 11.94
C VAL A 46 -8.12 3.60 11.88
N LEU A 47 -7.89 3.02 13.05
CA LEU A 47 -7.40 1.65 13.17
C LEU A 47 -8.56 0.65 13.17
N SER A 48 -8.52 -0.34 12.26
CA SER A 48 -9.36 -1.52 12.29
C SER A 48 -8.53 -2.71 12.80
N PRO A 49 -8.75 -3.17 14.04
CA PRO A 49 -7.96 -4.25 14.60
C PRO A 49 -8.17 -5.57 13.86
N LEU A 50 -7.07 -6.27 13.60
CA LEU A 50 -7.14 -7.67 13.23
C LEU A 50 -7.49 -8.51 14.45
N VAL A 51 -8.24 -9.58 14.23
CA VAL A 51 -8.62 -10.56 15.25
C VAL A 51 -7.98 -11.91 14.96
N GLN A 52 -7.78 -12.72 15.98
CA GLN A 52 -7.33 -14.10 15.77
C GLN A 52 -8.55 -15.03 15.76
N ASP A 53 -8.58 -15.91 14.75
CA ASP A 53 -9.56 -16.99 14.72
C ASP A 53 -9.22 -18.10 15.74
N GLU A 54 -10.05 -19.14 15.81
CA GLU A 54 -9.88 -20.27 16.73
C GLU A 54 -8.54 -21.03 16.54
N GLN A 55 -7.92 -20.85 15.37
CA GLN A 55 -6.62 -21.45 15.03
C GLN A 55 -5.45 -20.50 15.28
N GLY A 56 -5.70 -19.32 15.82
CA GLY A 56 -4.70 -18.27 16.04
C GLY A 56 -4.27 -17.54 14.77
N ILE A 57 -5.01 -17.68 13.69
CA ILE A 57 -4.72 -17.00 12.43
C ILE A 57 -5.30 -15.58 12.47
N TRP A 58 -4.47 -14.59 12.16
CA TRP A 58 -4.91 -13.21 12.07
C TRP A 58 -5.88 -13.00 10.90
N ARG A 59 -7.04 -12.42 11.16
CA ARG A 59 -8.13 -12.15 10.23
C ARG A 59 -8.54 -10.69 10.28
N MET A 60 -9.05 -10.16 9.17
CA MET A 60 -9.72 -8.86 9.18
C MET A 60 -11.06 -8.97 9.89
N ASP A 61 -11.34 -8.04 10.80
CA ASP A 61 -12.68 -7.86 11.35
C ASP A 61 -13.50 -6.98 10.39
N PHE A 62 -14.21 -7.65 9.50
CA PHE A 62 -14.94 -6.97 8.42
C PHE A 62 -16.10 -6.11 8.94
N GLU A 63 -16.70 -6.50 10.07
CA GLU A 63 -17.78 -5.74 10.68
C GLU A 63 -17.25 -4.44 11.32
N ASP A 64 -16.16 -4.53 12.08
CA ASP A 64 -15.45 -3.36 12.64
C ASP A 64 -14.96 -2.44 11.54
N MET A 65 -14.36 -3.02 10.50
CA MET A 65 -13.86 -2.27 9.35
C MET A 65 -14.96 -1.45 8.68
N GLU A 66 -16.10 -2.06 8.36
CA GLU A 66 -17.23 -1.38 7.72
C GLU A 66 -17.86 -0.32 8.62
N LYS A 67 -18.07 -0.61 9.91
CA LYS A 67 -18.54 0.37 10.90
C LYS A 67 -17.66 1.61 10.95
N LYS A 68 -16.34 1.42 10.95
CA LYS A 68 -15.36 2.52 10.99
C LYS A 68 -15.34 3.34 9.71
N ILE A 69 -15.46 2.70 8.56
CA ILE A 69 -15.57 3.38 7.26
C ILE A 69 -16.76 4.35 7.28
N VAL A 70 -17.93 3.87 7.70
CA VAL A 70 -19.15 4.67 7.75
C VAL A 70 -19.07 5.77 8.80
N ALA A 71 -18.69 5.42 10.03
CA ALA A 71 -18.69 6.36 11.16
C ALA A 71 -17.67 7.50 10.99
N ASN A 72 -16.58 7.26 10.28
CA ASN A 72 -15.51 8.24 10.09
C ASN A 72 -15.43 8.79 8.65
N HIS A 73 -16.44 8.53 7.82
CA HIS A 73 -16.49 8.99 6.42
C HIS A 73 -15.20 8.68 5.63
N ILE A 74 -14.68 7.47 5.77
CA ILE A 74 -13.43 7.07 5.18
C ILE A 74 -13.61 6.79 3.69
N HIS A 75 -12.77 7.40 2.87
CA HIS A 75 -12.72 7.17 1.43
C HIS A 75 -11.34 6.68 0.93
N THR A 76 -10.41 6.47 1.83
CA THR A 76 -9.08 5.93 1.50
C THR A 76 -8.61 4.94 2.58
N ALA A 77 -8.12 3.79 2.14
CA ALA A 77 -7.49 2.78 2.99
C ALA A 77 -6.03 2.57 2.59
N LEU A 78 -5.15 2.49 3.58
CA LEU A 78 -3.77 2.04 3.42
C LEU A 78 -3.70 0.56 3.82
N PHE A 79 -3.60 -0.30 2.83
CA PHE A 79 -3.75 -1.75 2.92
C PHE A 79 -2.40 -2.46 2.73
N CYS A 80 -2.06 -3.42 3.56
CA CYS A 80 -0.80 -4.16 3.51
C CYS A 80 -1.04 -5.62 3.09
N SER A 81 -0.46 -6.04 1.97
CA SER A 81 -0.66 -7.38 1.40
C SER A 81 0.61 -7.85 0.65
N PRO A 82 1.39 -8.77 1.19
CA PRO A 82 1.28 -9.45 2.49
C PRO A 82 1.40 -8.50 3.69
N HIS A 83 0.76 -8.87 4.79
CA HIS A 83 0.58 -7.98 5.92
C HIS A 83 1.81 -7.96 6.87
N ASN A 84 2.33 -6.77 7.12
CA ASN A 84 3.38 -6.51 8.10
C ASN A 84 2.76 -5.79 9.33
N PRO A 85 2.89 -6.29 10.58
CA PRO A 85 3.90 -7.24 11.04
C PRO A 85 3.46 -8.71 11.17
N THR A 86 2.21 -9.05 10.90
CA THR A 86 1.67 -10.40 11.20
C THR A 86 2.17 -11.48 10.24
N GLY A 87 2.72 -11.11 9.08
CA GLY A 87 3.14 -12.05 8.04
C GLY A 87 1.99 -12.74 7.31
N ARG A 88 0.75 -12.22 7.44
CA ARG A 88 -0.40 -12.78 6.74
C ARG A 88 -0.29 -12.57 5.24
N VAL A 89 -0.42 -13.65 4.50
CA VAL A 89 -0.76 -13.65 3.08
C VAL A 89 -2.27 -13.84 3.02
N TRP A 90 -3.00 -12.81 2.60
CA TRP A 90 -4.46 -12.84 2.60
C TRP A 90 -4.99 -13.88 1.62
N GLU A 91 -6.00 -14.62 2.04
CA GLU A 91 -6.72 -15.56 1.20
C GLU A 91 -7.64 -14.81 0.22
N ARG A 92 -7.98 -15.43 -0.90
CA ARG A 92 -8.82 -14.80 -1.92
C ARG A 92 -10.14 -14.28 -1.37
N TRP A 93 -10.83 -15.09 -0.57
CA TRP A 93 -12.11 -14.70 0.02
C TRP A 93 -12.00 -13.49 0.97
N GLU A 94 -10.87 -13.35 1.70
CA GLU A 94 -10.63 -12.20 2.57
C GLU A 94 -10.48 -10.92 1.75
N LEU A 95 -9.70 -11.00 0.66
CA LEU A 95 -9.51 -9.88 -0.26
C LEU A 95 -10.81 -9.51 -0.97
N GLU A 96 -11.58 -10.49 -1.44
CA GLU A 96 -12.88 -10.28 -2.09
C GLU A 96 -13.84 -9.55 -1.14
N LYS A 97 -13.96 -10.02 0.09
CA LYS A 97 -14.83 -9.41 1.09
C LYS A 97 -14.40 -7.99 1.47
N ALA A 98 -13.09 -7.75 1.62
CA ALA A 98 -12.57 -6.41 1.85
C ALA A 98 -12.89 -5.47 0.68
N MET A 99 -12.66 -5.92 -0.56
CA MET A 99 -12.93 -5.11 -1.76
C MET A 99 -14.43 -4.86 -1.98
N GLU A 100 -15.31 -5.80 -1.61
CA GLU A 100 -16.77 -5.59 -1.61
C GLU A 100 -17.19 -4.47 -0.65
N ILE A 101 -16.63 -4.44 0.56
CA ILE A 101 -16.88 -3.37 1.52
C ILE A 101 -16.36 -2.04 0.98
N PHE A 102 -15.14 -1.99 0.48
CA PHE A 102 -14.58 -0.78 -0.13
C PHE A 102 -15.42 -0.29 -1.32
N GLN A 103 -15.92 -1.20 -2.13
CA GLN A 103 -16.81 -0.86 -3.26
C GLN A 103 -18.13 -0.23 -2.81
N ARG A 104 -18.78 -0.79 -1.77
CA ARG A 104 -20.04 -0.25 -1.24
C ARG A 104 -19.92 1.19 -0.76
N HIS A 105 -18.74 1.57 -0.28
CA HIS A 105 -18.49 2.88 0.32
C HIS A 105 -17.57 3.77 -0.52
N GLY A 106 -17.19 3.37 -1.73
CA GLY A 106 -16.38 4.16 -2.64
C GLY A 106 -14.94 4.41 -2.15
N VAL A 107 -14.36 3.46 -1.39
CA VAL A 107 -13.04 3.60 -0.75
C VAL A 107 -11.93 3.27 -1.74
N TYR A 108 -11.02 4.21 -1.99
CA TYR A 108 -9.77 3.95 -2.73
C TYR A 108 -8.77 3.20 -1.85
N VAL A 109 -7.93 2.38 -2.48
CA VAL A 109 -6.97 1.53 -1.79
C VAL A 109 -5.55 1.87 -2.21
N ILE A 110 -4.69 2.17 -1.24
CA ILE A 110 -3.24 2.20 -1.43
C ILE A 110 -2.72 0.86 -0.89
N SER A 111 -2.37 -0.06 -1.78
CA SER A 111 -1.94 -1.41 -1.41
C SER A 111 -0.41 -1.49 -1.37
N ASP A 112 0.14 -1.67 -0.19
CA ASP A 112 1.56 -1.99 -0.01
C ASP A 112 1.79 -3.47 -0.27
N GLU A 113 2.43 -3.79 -1.39
CA GLU A 113 2.73 -5.15 -1.81
C GLU A 113 4.25 -5.43 -1.84
N ILE A 114 5.03 -4.67 -1.07
CA ILE A 114 6.50 -4.74 -1.04
C ILE A 114 7.02 -6.14 -0.65
N TRP A 115 6.23 -6.91 0.11
CA TRP A 115 6.58 -8.28 0.53
C TRP A 115 6.05 -9.38 -0.38
N SER A 116 5.47 -9.06 -1.55
CA SER A 116 4.78 -9.99 -2.45
C SER A 116 5.62 -11.18 -2.93
N ASP A 117 6.95 -11.02 -3.03
CA ASP A 117 7.86 -12.06 -3.50
C ASP A 117 8.42 -12.95 -2.36
N ILE A 118 8.24 -12.54 -1.09
CA ILE A 118 8.77 -13.26 0.08
C ILE A 118 7.63 -13.97 0.79
N ILE A 119 7.25 -15.12 0.28
CA ILE A 119 6.09 -15.89 0.72
C ILE A 119 6.52 -17.30 1.11
N ARG A 120 5.86 -17.87 2.11
CA ARG A 120 6.12 -19.24 2.55
C ARG A 120 5.70 -20.24 1.46
N PRO A 121 6.42 -21.37 1.33
CA PRO A 121 6.02 -22.46 0.45
C PRO A 121 4.56 -22.86 0.67
N GLY A 122 3.83 -23.11 -0.42
CA GLY A 122 2.42 -23.50 -0.39
C GLY A 122 1.42 -22.33 -0.32
N GLN A 123 1.89 -21.09 -0.13
CA GLN A 123 1.05 -19.89 -0.23
C GLN A 123 1.30 -19.17 -1.56
N LYS A 124 0.33 -18.35 -1.97
CA LYS A 124 0.44 -17.54 -3.18
C LYS A 124 -0.10 -16.14 -2.90
N HIS A 125 0.73 -15.13 -3.18
CA HIS A 125 0.26 -13.74 -3.16
C HIS A 125 -0.76 -13.52 -4.29
N ILE A 126 -1.81 -12.79 -3.96
CA ILE A 126 -2.80 -12.32 -4.91
C ILE A 126 -2.70 -10.79 -4.93
N PRO A 127 -2.26 -10.18 -6.04
CA PRO A 127 -2.26 -8.74 -6.16
C PRO A 127 -3.66 -8.17 -5.91
N THR A 128 -3.77 -7.18 -5.06
CA THR A 128 -5.07 -6.59 -4.67
C THR A 128 -5.89 -6.16 -5.89
N GLN A 129 -5.23 -5.62 -6.91
CA GLN A 129 -5.85 -5.19 -8.18
C GLN A 129 -6.42 -6.33 -9.02
N MET A 130 -6.05 -7.58 -8.73
CA MET A 130 -6.51 -8.76 -9.46
C MET A 130 -7.70 -9.45 -8.78
N VAL A 131 -8.26 -8.85 -7.74
CA VAL A 131 -9.38 -9.43 -6.98
C VAL A 131 -10.69 -9.30 -7.77
N ASN A 132 -11.02 -8.09 -8.19
CA ASN A 132 -12.21 -7.79 -8.99
C ASN A 132 -12.04 -6.50 -9.80
N SER A 133 -13.06 -6.14 -10.57
CA SER A 133 -13.04 -4.93 -11.41
C SER A 133 -12.96 -3.63 -10.61
N TYR A 134 -13.61 -3.56 -9.46
CA TYR A 134 -13.52 -2.40 -8.56
C TYR A 134 -12.08 -2.20 -8.06
N ALA A 135 -11.48 -3.26 -7.52
CA ALA A 135 -10.09 -3.23 -7.04
C ALA A 135 -9.13 -2.77 -8.14
N LYS A 136 -9.32 -3.24 -9.37
CA LYS A 136 -8.51 -2.84 -10.52
C LYS A 136 -8.53 -1.33 -10.76
N GLU A 137 -9.70 -0.70 -10.67
CA GLU A 137 -9.87 0.74 -10.97
C GLU A 137 -9.63 1.66 -9.77
N HIS A 138 -9.69 1.13 -8.54
CA HIS A 138 -9.63 1.93 -7.31
C HIS A 138 -8.40 1.66 -6.46
N THR A 139 -7.42 0.90 -6.96
CA THR A 139 -6.21 0.58 -6.20
C THR A 139 -4.96 1.16 -6.86
N VAL A 140 -4.10 1.74 -6.03
CA VAL A 140 -2.69 1.96 -6.34
C VAL A 140 -1.88 0.89 -5.63
N ALA A 141 -1.26 -0.03 -6.36
CA ALA A 141 -0.40 -1.06 -5.79
C ALA A 141 1.07 -0.61 -5.81
N LEU A 142 1.75 -0.76 -4.69
CA LEU A 142 3.11 -0.30 -4.45
C LEU A 142 4.06 -1.48 -4.30
N TYR A 143 5.16 -1.44 -5.02
CA TYR A 143 6.20 -2.46 -5.04
C TYR A 143 7.59 -1.85 -4.87
N ALA A 144 8.52 -2.60 -4.31
CA ALA A 144 9.92 -2.19 -4.25
C ALA A 144 10.86 -3.41 -4.29
N PRO A 145 11.97 -3.35 -5.01
CA PRO A 145 12.96 -4.43 -5.04
C PRO A 145 13.75 -4.55 -3.74
N SER A 146 13.60 -3.59 -2.84
CA SER A 146 14.41 -3.48 -1.62
C SER A 146 14.35 -4.71 -0.71
N LYS A 147 13.20 -5.38 -0.63
CA LYS A 147 13.02 -6.59 0.20
C LYS A 147 13.42 -7.85 -0.57
N THR A 148 12.90 -8.01 -1.77
CA THR A 148 13.15 -9.18 -2.62
C THR A 148 14.62 -9.39 -2.92
N PHE A 149 15.36 -8.33 -3.19
CA PHE A 149 16.77 -8.38 -3.60
C PHE A 149 17.74 -7.82 -2.56
N ASN A 150 17.29 -7.55 -1.32
CA ASN A 150 18.09 -6.94 -0.26
C ASN A 150 18.77 -5.62 -0.68
N LEU A 151 18.05 -4.79 -1.43
CA LEU A 151 18.56 -3.54 -2.01
C LEU A 151 18.03 -2.31 -1.26
N ALA A 152 17.92 -2.36 0.05
CA ALA A 152 17.37 -1.26 0.86
C ALA A 152 18.16 0.06 0.73
N GLY A 153 19.43 0.00 0.36
CA GLY A 153 20.29 1.16 0.09
C GLY A 153 20.04 1.81 -1.28
N LEU A 154 19.43 1.07 -2.20
CA LEU A 154 19.04 1.58 -3.51
C LEU A 154 17.58 2.03 -3.41
N ILE A 155 17.38 3.31 -3.23
CA ILE A 155 16.09 3.94 -3.04
C ILE A 155 15.28 3.86 -4.34
N GLY A 156 14.48 2.79 -4.49
CA GLY A 156 13.65 2.58 -5.66
C GLY A 156 12.34 1.88 -5.30
N SER A 157 11.25 2.39 -5.83
CA SER A 157 9.93 1.77 -5.75
C SER A 157 9.16 2.09 -7.01
N TYR A 158 8.19 1.28 -7.34
CA TYR A 158 7.28 1.53 -8.44
C TYR A 158 5.84 1.25 -8.00
N HIS A 159 4.92 1.86 -8.71
CA HIS A 159 3.50 1.62 -8.51
C HIS A 159 2.85 1.15 -9.81
N ILE A 160 1.78 0.38 -9.66
CA ILE A 160 0.92 -0.07 -10.76
C ILE A 160 -0.45 0.55 -10.55
N ILE A 161 -0.96 1.24 -11.58
CA ILE A 161 -2.27 1.90 -11.55
C ILE A 161 -2.96 1.62 -12.88
N TYR A 162 -4.09 0.92 -12.85
CA TYR A 162 -4.88 0.62 -14.04
C TYR A 162 -5.78 1.78 -14.44
N SER A 163 -6.42 2.43 -13.46
CA SER A 163 -7.27 3.60 -13.71
C SER A 163 -6.49 4.76 -14.34
N LYS A 164 -6.89 5.16 -15.54
CA LYS A 164 -6.25 6.31 -16.23
C LYS A 164 -6.39 7.59 -15.42
N TRP A 165 -7.59 7.81 -14.85
CA TRP A 165 -7.87 9.01 -14.05
C TRP A 165 -6.91 9.09 -12.83
N LEU A 166 -6.74 7.98 -12.12
CA LEU A 166 -5.90 7.92 -10.94
C LEU A 166 -4.41 8.03 -11.31
N ARG A 167 -3.99 7.36 -12.39
CA ARG A 167 -2.61 7.42 -12.89
C ARG A 167 -2.21 8.84 -13.28
N ASP A 168 -3.02 9.53 -14.08
CA ASP A 168 -2.73 10.89 -14.53
C ASP A 168 -2.56 11.87 -13.35
N ARG A 169 -3.32 11.67 -12.25
CA ARG A 169 -3.21 12.48 -11.03
C ARG A 169 -1.94 12.17 -10.24
N VAL A 170 -1.61 10.89 -10.08
CA VAL A 170 -0.39 10.47 -9.39
C VAL A 170 0.86 10.90 -10.17
N ASP A 171 0.83 10.82 -11.49
CA ASP A 171 1.92 11.30 -12.35
C ASP A 171 2.10 12.82 -12.23
N LYS A 172 1.00 13.59 -12.23
CA LYS A 172 1.03 15.03 -12.02
C LYS A 172 1.63 15.39 -10.65
N GLU A 173 1.18 14.74 -9.58
CA GLU A 173 1.71 14.95 -8.23
C GLU A 173 3.21 14.58 -8.16
N SER A 174 3.61 13.50 -8.80
CA SER A 174 5.01 13.07 -8.88
C SER A 174 5.90 14.10 -9.57
N SER A 175 5.41 14.70 -10.65
CA SER A 175 6.12 15.75 -11.39
C SER A 175 6.31 17.02 -10.56
N LEU A 176 5.31 17.41 -9.78
CA LEU A 176 5.37 18.57 -8.89
C LEU A 176 6.41 18.41 -7.76
N CYS A 177 6.65 17.18 -7.34
CA CYS A 177 7.58 16.85 -6.26
C CYS A 177 8.99 16.50 -6.73
N HIS A 178 9.29 16.56 -8.03
CA HIS A 178 10.59 16.20 -8.64
C HIS A 178 11.09 14.78 -8.31
N TYR A 179 10.21 13.87 -7.96
CA TYR A 179 10.59 12.51 -7.54
C TYR A 179 11.22 11.66 -8.64
N ASN A 180 10.92 11.95 -9.90
CA ASN A 180 11.47 11.22 -11.04
C ASN A 180 12.97 11.48 -11.24
N GLU A 181 13.49 12.59 -10.75
CA GLU A 181 14.91 12.95 -10.86
C GLU A 181 15.80 12.11 -9.93
N ILE A 182 15.28 11.73 -8.75
CA ILE A 182 15.98 10.89 -7.78
C ILE A 182 16.14 9.45 -8.30
N ASN A 183 15.17 8.94 -9.05
CA ASN A 183 15.23 7.60 -9.63
C ASN A 183 16.28 7.48 -10.75
N ALA A 184 16.58 8.55 -11.46
CA ALA A 184 17.60 8.56 -12.50
C ALA A 184 19.01 8.29 -11.94
N VAL A 185 19.31 8.79 -10.74
CA VAL A 185 20.61 8.56 -10.07
C VAL A 185 20.76 7.10 -9.66
N SER A 186 19.72 6.48 -9.12
CA SER A 186 19.74 5.06 -8.74
C SER A 186 19.92 4.15 -9.95
N TYR A 187 19.28 4.47 -11.08
CA TYR A 187 19.43 3.72 -12.31
C TYR A 187 20.85 3.82 -12.89
N THR A 188 21.47 4.99 -12.84
CA THR A 188 22.84 5.21 -13.30
C THR A 188 23.84 4.37 -12.51
N HIS A 189 23.65 4.27 -11.19
CA HIS A 189 24.51 3.43 -10.34
C HIS A 189 24.33 1.93 -10.57
N LEU A 190 23.16 1.48 -10.99
CA LEU A 190 22.90 0.08 -11.32
C LEU A 190 23.50 -0.33 -12.69
N THR A 191 23.67 0.61 -13.60
CA THR A 191 24.18 0.32 -14.96
C THR A 191 25.70 0.44 -15.08
N LEU A 192 26.35 1.27 -14.28
CA LEU A 192 27.81 1.48 -14.33
C LEU A 192 28.64 0.21 -14.17
N PRO A 193 28.34 -0.72 -13.23
CA PRO A 193 29.07 -1.98 -13.10
C PRO A 193 28.92 -2.92 -14.29
N THR A 194 27.85 -2.81 -15.06
CA THR A 194 27.57 -3.67 -16.23
C THR A 194 28.30 -3.20 -17.49
N ILE A 195 28.66 -1.92 -17.54
CA ILE A 195 29.36 -1.32 -18.68
C ILE A 195 30.88 -1.55 -18.57
N CYS A 196 31.39 -1.81 -17.37
CA CYS A 196 32.82 -2.02 -17.11
C CYS A 196 33.23 -3.50 -17.09
N SER A 197 32.31 -4.43 -17.33
CA SER A 197 32.57 -5.87 -17.49
C SER A 197 32.46 -6.25 -18.97
#